data_5750d74ef21085c4e4748532c720a974
#
_entry.id   5750d74ef21085c4e4748532c720a974
#
_cell.length_a   1.000
_cell.length_b   1.000
_cell.length_c   1.000
_cell.angle_alpha   90.00
_cell.angle_beta   90.00
_cell.angle_gamma   90.00
#
_symmetry.space_group_name_H-M   'P 1'
#
loop_
_entity.id
_entity.type
_entity.pdbx_description
1 polymer ?
#
loop_
_entity_poly.entity_id
_entity_poly.type
_entity_poly.pdbx_seq_one_letter_code
_entity_poly.pdbx_strand_id
1 'polypeptide(L)'
;MSRVLIVAHHQRAEATVLARQASTWLAARGHHVWMLPDDASALDMTDLASDEAASTADLVVSLGGDGTMLRSVQLLGGAAVPIVGVNVGLLGYLTEVEPPAMLPAIERS
;
A
#
# COMPACT_ATOMS: atom_id res chain seq x y z
N MET A 1 -12.94 8.28 -9.16
CA MET A 1 -12.71 7.54 -7.92
C MET A 1 -12.06 6.21 -8.23
N SER A 2 -11.00 5.87 -7.49
CA SER A 2 -10.30 4.61 -7.66
C SER A 2 -10.34 3.79 -6.37
N ARG A 3 -10.11 2.49 -6.49
CA ARG A 3 -10.03 1.57 -5.35
C ARG A 3 -8.56 1.28 -5.11
N VAL A 4 -8.07 1.62 -3.92
CA VAL A 4 -6.65 1.51 -3.59
C VAL A 4 -6.46 0.60 -2.38
N LEU A 5 -5.68 -0.46 -2.56
CA LEU A 5 -5.29 -1.35 -1.48
C LEU A 5 -3.89 -0.98 -1.01
N ILE A 6 -3.74 -0.79 0.30
CA ILE A 6 -2.43 -0.56 0.90
C ILE A 6 -1.94 -1.85 1.54
N VAL A 7 -0.77 -2.30 1.14
CA VAL A 7 -0.08 -3.47 1.72
C VAL A 7 1.15 -2.95 2.44
N ALA A 8 1.28 -3.24 3.74
CA ALA A 8 2.31 -2.62 4.56
C ALA A 8 3.08 -3.64 5.39
N HIS A 9 4.36 -3.34 5.63
CA HIS A 9 5.22 -4.13 6.50
C HIS A 9 4.80 -3.90 7.97
N HIS A 10 4.58 -4.98 8.71
CA HIS A 10 4.00 -4.91 10.05
C HIS A 10 4.98 -4.39 11.12
N GLN A 11 6.26 -4.53 10.90
CA GLN A 11 7.28 -4.26 11.91
C GLN A 11 8.06 -2.97 11.67
N ARG A 12 7.65 -2.18 10.70
CA ARG A 12 8.32 -0.92 10.40
C ARG A 12 7.41 0.25 10.74
N ALA A 13 7.82 1.04 11.73
CA ALA A 13 7.05 2.23 12.15
C ALA A 13 6.86 3.21 11.00
N GLU A 14 7.85 3.33 10.13
CA GLU A 14 7.78 4.20 8.95
C GLU A 14 6.66 3.78 8.01
N ALA A 15 6.40 2.48 7.88
CA ALA A 15 5.30 1.99 7.06
C ALA A 15 3.96 2.49 7.60
N THR A 16 3.80 2.51 8.92
CA THR A 16 2.57 3.02 9.55
C THR A 16 2.37 4.50 9.22
N VAL A 17 3.43 5.31 9.35
CA VAL A 17 3.36 6.74 9.03
C VAL A 17 2.97 6.94 7.58
N LEU A 18 3.61 6.23 6.67
CA LEU A 18 3.33 6.35 5.24
C LEU A 18 1.94 5.85 4.88
N ALA A 19 1.47 4.78 5.54
CA ALA A 19 0.11 4.29 5.33
C ALA A 19 -0.93 5.34 5.71
N ARG A 20 -0.72 6.03 6.82
CA ARG A 20 -1.63 7.11 7.23
C ARG A 20 -1.59 8.27 6.27
N GLN A 21 -0.40 8.68 5.82
CA GLN A 21 -0.26 9.76 4.85
C GLN A 21 -0.97 9.41 3.54
N ALA A 22 -0.73 8.21 3.02
CA ALA A 22 -1.33 7.78 1.77
C ALA A 22 -2.85 7.65 1.89
N SER A 23 -3.35 7.04 2.96
CA SER A 23 -4.78 6.86 3.14
C SER A 23 -5.52 8.19 3.31
N THR A 24 -4.95 9.11 4.06
CA THR A 24 -5.54 10.44 4.25
C THR A 24 -5.60 11.21 2.94
N TRP A 25 -4.48 11.20 2.21
CA TRP A 25 -4.38 11.90 0.93
C TRP A 25 -5.36 11.35 -0.10
N LEU A 26 -5.44 10.02 -0.20
CA LEU A 26 -6.33 9.35 -1.15
C LEU A 26 -7.80 9.55 -0.79
N ALA A 27 -8.14 9.41 0.49
CA ALA A 27 -9.51 9.60 0.96
C ALA A 27 -9.98 11.03 0.71
N ALA A 28 -9.10 12.02 0.91
CA ALA A 28 -9.42 13.42 0.65
C ALA A 28 -9.73 13.67 -0.82
N ARG A 29 -9.24 12.83 -1.72
CA ARG A 29 -9.51 12.92 -3.15
C ARG A 29 -10.66 12.03 -3.60
N GLY A 30 -11.39 11.43 -2.67
CA GLY A 30 -12.58 10.64 -2.97
C GLY A 30 -12.33 9.20 -3.37
N HIS A 31 -11.10 8.69 -3.17
CA HIS A 31 -10.80 7.29 -3.49
C HIS A 31 -11.21 6.37 -2.35
N HIS A 32 -11.56 5.13 -2.69
CA HIS A 32 -11.83 4.09 -1.69
C HIS A 32 -10.50 3.43 -1.32
N VAL A 33 -10.12 3.51 -0.04
CA VAL A 33 -8.86 2.96 0.45
C VAL A 33 -9.16 1.88 1.47
N TRP A 34 -8.49 0.72 1.35
CA TRP A 34 -8.62 -0.31 2.36
C TRP A 34 -7.30 -1.03 2.58
N MET A 35 -7.22 -1.75 3.69
CA MET A 35 -6.13 -2.65 4.03
C MET A 35 -6.73 -3.99 4.38
N LEU A 36 -6.01 -5.08 4.10
CA LEU A 36 -6.45 -6.38 4.55
C LEU A 36 -6.45 -6.41 6.09
N PRO A 37 -7.32 -7.24 6.70
CA PRO A 37 -7.49 -7.20 8.17
C PRO A 37 -6.21 -7.36 8.97
N ASP A 38 -5.29 -8.22 8.54
CA ASP A 38 -4.03 -8.44 9.26
C ASP A 38 -3.16 -7.17 9.25
N ASP A 39 -3.07 -6.50 8.10
CA ASP A 39 -2.30 -5.26 7.99
C ASP A 39 -2.95 -4.16 8.82
N ALA A 40 -4.25 -4.01 8.71
CA ALA A 40 -4.99 -2.98 9.43
C ALA A 40 -4.84 -3.15 10.94
N SER A 41 -4.91 -4.39 11.42
CA SER A 41 -4.73 -4.69 12.83
C SER A 41 -3.30 -4.39 13.29
N ALA A 42 -2.30 -4.80 12.50
CA ALA A 42 -0.89 -4.61 12.84
C ALA A 42 -0.52 -3.13 12.91
N LEU A 43 -1.13 -2.29 12.07
CA LEU A 43 -0.85 -0.88 12.01
C LEU A 43 -1.82 -0.01 12.82
N ASP A 44 -2.74 -0.64 13.54
CA ASP A 44 -3.77 0.06 14.31
C ASP A 44 -4.59 1.01 13.44
N MET A 45 -4.96 0.52 12.25
CA MET A 45 -5.77 1.26 11.28
C MET A 45 -7.01 0.45 10.92
N THR A 46 -7.71 -0.04 11.95
CA THR A 46 -8.83 -0.96 11.77
C THR A 46 -10.03 -0.35 11.06
N ASP A 47 -10.09 0.97 10.99
CA ASP A 47 -11.10 1.67 10.21
C ASP A 47 -10.97 1.41 8.70
N LEU A 48 -9.78 0.97 8.26
CA LEU A 48 -9.53 0.63 6.86
C LEU A 48 -9.63 -0.87 6.59
N ALA A 49 -9.87 -1.69 7.62
CA ALA A 49 -9.88 -3.14 7.48
C ALA A 49 -11.02 -3.59 6.57
N SER A 50 -10.69 -4.42 5.58
CA SER A 50 -11.67 -5.03 4.69
C SER A 50 -11.06 -6.28 4.09
N ASP A 51 -11.87 -7.30 3.88
CA ASP A 51 -11.44 -8.54 3.24
C ASP A 51 -11.76 -8.55 1.74
N GLU A 52 -12.01 -7.39 1.15
CA GLU A 52 -12.19 -7.26 -0.29
C GLU A 52 -10.97 -7.80 -1.02
N ALA A 53 -11.20 -8.51 -2.11
CA ALA A 53 -10.12 -9.15 -2.86
C ALA A 53 -9.17 -8.10 -3.45
N ALA A 54 -7.87 -8.37 -3.37
CA ALA A 54 -6.86 -7.46 -3.91
C ALA A 54 -7.04 -7.22 -5.41
N SER A 55 -7.52 -8.22 -6.13
CA SER A 55 -7.77 -8.11 -7.57
C SER A 55 -8.85 -7.10 -7.94
N THR A 56 -9.64 -6.64 -6.98
CA THR A 56 -10.66 -5.60 -7.21
C THR A 56 -10.08 -4.20 -7.12
N ALA A 57 -8.82 -4.05 -6.73
CA ALA A 57 -8.17 -2.76 -6.64
C ALA A 57 -7.84 -2.21 -8.03
N ASP A 58 -7.84 -0.89 -8.13
CA ASP A 58 -7.33 -0.19 -9.31
C ASP A 58 -5.83 0.08 -9.16
N LEU A 59 -5.35 0.10 -7.92
CA LEU A 59 -3.95 0.35 -7.59
C LEU A 59 -3.62 -0.32 -6.26
N VAL A 60 -2.43 -0.89 -6.15
CA VAL A 60 -1.88 -1.37 -4.89
C VAL A 60 -0.69 -0.50 -4.50
N VAL A 61 -0.67 -0.05 -3.26
CA VAL A 61 0.48 0.68 -2.69
C VAL A 61 1.18 -0.25 -1.71
N SER A 62 2.42 -0.60 -2.02
CA SER A 62 3.22 -1.51 -1.19
C SER A 62 4.22 -0.70 -0.36
N LEU A 63 4.08 -0.74 0.95
CA LEU A 63 4.90 0.03 1.89
C LEU A 63 5.81 -0.91 2.66
N GLY A 64 7.02 -1.11 2.17
CA GLY A 64 7.96 -2.00 2.82
C GLY A 64 9.19 -2.22 1.97
N GLY A 65 9.67 -3.44 1.93
CA GLY A 65 10.79 -3.85 1.10
C GLY A 65 10.38 -4.94 0.13
N ASP A 66 11.35 -5.77 -0.21
CA ASP A 66 11.16 -6.82 -1.21
C ASP A 66 10.07 -7.82 -0.79
N GLY A 67 10.03 -8.18 0.49
CA GLY A 67 9.03 -9.13 0.99
C GLY A 67 7.61 -8.59 0.88
N THR A 68 7.41 -7.31 1.15
CA THR A 68 6.11 -6.68 1.04
C THR A 68 5.68 -6.58 -0.42
N MET A 69 6.62 -6.26 -1.30
CA MET A 69 6.36 -6.22 -2.74
C MET A 69 5.95 -7.61 -3.25
N LEU A 70 6.68 -8.65 -2.84
CA LEU A 70 6.37 -10.02 -3.24
C LEU A 70 4.97 -10.43 -2.75
N ARG A 71 4.65 -10.08 -1.49
CA ARG A 71 3.32 -10.37 -0.95
C ARG A 71 2.23 -9.67 -1.75
N SER A 72 2.48 -8.42 -2.17
CA SER A 72 1.53 -7.67 -3.00
C SER A 72 1.26 -8.39 -4.32
N VAL A 73 2.33 -8.87 -4.98
CA VAL A 73 2.21 -9.62 -6.23
C VAL A 73 1.41 -10.91 -6.01
N GLN A 74 1.68 -11.62 -4.92
CA GLN A 74 0.99 -12.86 -4.60
C GLN A 74 -0.49 -12.63 -4.32
N LEU A 75 -0.84 -11.55 -3.64
CA LEU A 75 -2.23 -11.21 -3.34
C LEU A 75 -3.04 -10.96 -4.62
N LEU A 76 -2.40 -10.44 -5.65
CA LEU A 76 -3.09 -10.16 -6.91
C LEU A 76 -3.39 -11.43 -7.72
N GLY A 77 -2.65 -12.51 -7.49
CA GLY A 77 -2.92 -13.79 -8.14
C GLY A 77 -2.96 -13.73 -9.66
N GLY A 78 -2.12 -12.89 -10.26
CA GLY A 78 -2.08 -12.74 -11.71
C GLY A 78 -2.96 -11.63 -12.27
N ALA A 79 -3.72 -10.93 -11.42
CA ALA A 79 -4.53 -9.79 -11.88
C ALA A 79 -3.63 -8.65 -12.32
N ALA A 80 -3.99 -7.98 -13.40
CA ALA A 80 -3.20 -6.89 -13.98
C ALA A 80 -3.50 -5.56 -13.28
N VAL A 81 -3.07 -5.45 -12.02
CA VAL A 81 -3.24 -4.25 -11.20
C VAL A 81 -1.87 -3.62 -10.97
N PRO A 82 -1.69 -2.34 -11.25
CA PRO A 82 -0.40 -1.68 -11.00
C PRO A 82 -0.08 -1.63 -9.52
N ILE A 83 1.21 -1.72 -9.20
CA ILE A 83 1.72 -1.64 -7.83
C ILE A 83 2.73 -0.51 -7.75
N VAL A 84 2.50 0.42 -6.82
CA VAL A 84 3.51 1.41 -6.45
C VAL A 84 4.25 0.88 -5.23
N GLY A 85 5.54 0.57 -5.41
CA GLY A 85 6.38 0.10 -4.32
C GLY A 85 7.12 1.25 -3.67
N VAL A 86 6.97 1.39 -2.36
CA VAL A 86 7.65 2.42 -1.58
C VAL A 86 8.62 1.74 -0.62
N ASN A 87 9.89 2.07 -0.76
CA ASN A 87 10.95 1.51 0.06
C ASN A 87 10.96 2.17 1.43
N VAL A 88 10.66 1.40 2.47
CA VAL A 88 10.71 1.88 3.86
C VAL A 88 11.84 1.21 4.65
N GLY A 89 12.74 0.49 3.96
CA GLY A 89 13.89 -0.15 4.58
C GLY A 89 15.18 0.52 4.17
N LEU A 90 16.29 0.02 4.72
CA LEU A 90 17.62 0.55 4.39
C LEU A 90 18.05 0.18 2.98
N LEU A 91 17.61 -0.98 2.48
CA LEU A 91 18.00 -1.49 1.16
C LEU A 91 16.77 -2.06 0.47
N GLY A 92 16.14 -1.29 -0.36
CA GLY A 92 14.96 -1.73 -1.07
C GLY A 92 15.27 -1.97 -2.54
N TYR A 93 15.88 -3.08 -2.86
CA TYR A 93 16.32 -3.34 -4.22
C TYR A 93 15.19 -3.49 -5.22
N LEU A 94 14.03 -3.97 -4.79
CA LEU A 94 12.91 -4.21 -5.69
C LEU A 94 11.84 -3.13 -5.60
N THR A 95 12.04 -2.13 -4.76
CA THR A 95 11.09 -1.02 -4.66
C THR A 95 11.51 0.10 -5.59
N GLU A 96 10.54 0.75 -6.20
CA GLU A 96 10.78 1.75 -7.23
C GLU A 96 10.80 3.17 -6.70
N VAL A 97 10.20 3.39 -5.52
CA VAL A 97 9.98 4.73 -5.01
C VAL A 97 10.47 4.82 -3.58
N GLU A 98 11.18 5.89 -3.27
CA GLU A 98 11.57 6.20 -1.90
C GLU A 98 10.46 6.99 -1.21
N PRO A 99 10.38 6.96 0.15
CA PRO A 99 9.30 7.60 0.88
C PRO A 99 8.97 9.03 0.49
N PRO A 100 9.97 9.93 0.28
CA PRO A 100 9.64 11.31 -0.09
C PRO A 100 8.92 11.45 -1.43
N ALA A 101 9.02 10.44 -2.31
CA ALA A 101 8.39 10.48 -3.62
C ALA A 101 7.09 9.69 -3.68
N MET A 102 6.60 9.19 -2.54
CA MET A 102 5.42 8.33 -2.50
C MET A 102 4.17 8.98 -3.10
N LEU A 103 3.79 10.15 -2.60
CA LEU A 103 2.56 10.81 -3.05
C LEU A 103 2.62 11.22 -4.52
N PRO A 104 3.73 11.80 -5.01
CA PRO A 104 3.85 12.05 -6.45
C PRO A 104 3.76 10.79 -7.30
N ALA A 105 4.32 9.67 -6.82
CA ALA A 105 4.26 8.41 -7.57
C ALA A 105 2.83 7.87 -7.62
N ILE A 106 2.09 7.94 -6.53
CA ILE A 106 0.69 7.51 -6.49
C ILE A 106 -0.13 8.39 -7.43
N GLU A 107 0.11 9.69 -7.45
CA GLU A 107 -0.61 10.61 -8.31
C GLU A 107 -0.40 10.28 -9.79
N ARG A 108 0.81 9.88 -10.17
CA ARG A 108 1.13 9.53 -11.55
C ARG A 108 0.56 8.17 -11.97
N SER A 109 0.20 7.35 -11.04
CA SER A 109 -0.40 6.04 -11.33
C SER A 109 -1.90 6.16 -11.60
#